data_b4b83fd5238417eb04836a2e9aa8a1be
#
_entry.id   b4b83fd5238417eb04836a2e9aa8a1be
#
_cell.length_a   1.000
_cell.length_b   1.000
_cell.length_c   1.000
_cell.angle_alpha   90.00
_cell.angle_beta   90.00
_cell.angle_gamma   90.00
#
_symmetry.space_group_name_H-M   'P 1'
#
loop_
_entity.id
_entity.type
_entity.pdbx_description
1 polymer ?
#
loop_
_entity_poly.entity_id
_entity_poly.type
_entity_poly.pdbx_seq_one_letter_code
_entity_poly.pdbx_strand_id
1 'polypeptide(L)'
;MHVAVIGSGYVGLVAGACLAETGNDVICVDKDAEKIRRLQQNEIPIYEPGLEPMVRRNQEEGRLTFTTDLPAAVRAARVVFIAVGTPPGEDGSADLQHVLAVAREIGRNMNDSKVVVTKSTVPVGTAEKVRAAVRCETQQPFAVCSNPEFLKEGAAIEDFMKPDRVVIGVDDEEARAVMGELYAPFTRQGGNRVLFMDIASAEVTKYAANAMLATRISFMNQMARFCELVGADVNNVRLGIGSDQRIGRAFLYPGPGYGGSCFPKDVKAIIHTADALGLSLDVLKAVEDVNEAQKRVVLHKTIKYLGKDLSGKSVGIWGLAFKAETDDMRESPTIPLINGLLETGARVQTHDPKATDSARAIFGDRVMYCADPYSAAHGADALLVMTEWLVYRNPDFERVRKLLRRPLLIDGRNLYDPDRMTALGFEYHGIGRSRR
;
A
#
# COMPACT_ATOMS: atom_id res chain seq x y z
N MET A 1 13.77 -23.12 11.09
CA MET A 1 13.85 -22.26 12.31
C MET A 1 12.44 -22.03 12.84
N HIS A 2 12.27 -21.92 14.17
CA HIS A 2 10.95 -21.60 14.75
C HIS A 2 10.77 -20.09 14.83
N VAL A 3 9.71 -19.58 14.22
CA VAL A 3 9.41 -18.15 14.08
C VAL A 3 7.99 -17.85 14.57
N ALA A 4 7.82 -16.83 15.37
CA ALA A 4 6.50 -16.27 15.67
C ALA A 4 6.31 -14.93 14.95
N VAL A 5 5.14 -14.72 14.37
CA VAL A 5 4.76 -13.45 13.74
C VAL A 5 3.51 -12.92 14.45
N ILE A 6 3.66 -11.84 15.22
CA ILE A 6 2.58 -11.27 16.01
C ILE A 6 1.93 -10.11 15.26
N GLY A 7 0.66 -10.32 14.93
CA GLY A 7 -0.14 -9.51 14.03
C GLY A 7 -0.34 -10.20 12.68
N SER A 8 -1.55 -10.69 12.41
CA SER A 8 -1.93 -11.33 11.13
C SER A 8 -2.69 -10.34 10.22
N GLY A 9 -2.21 -9.10 10.18
CA GLY A 9 -2.57 -8.12 9.16
C GLY A 9 -1.83 -8.40 7.85
N TYR A 10 -1.90 -7.47 6.89
CA TYR A 10 -1.30 -7.64 5.58
C TYR A 10 0.19 -8.04 5.65
N VAL A 11 1.01 -7.23 6.33
CA VAL A 11 2.46 -7.46 6.45
C VAL A 11 2.78 -8.77 7.17
N GLY A 12 2.10 -9.01 8.30
CA GLY A 12 2.39 -10.21 9.11
C GLY A 12 1.96 -11.50 8.42
N LEU A 13 0.83 -11.49 7.73
CA LEU A 13 0.33 -12.67 7.03
C LEU A 13 1.22 -13.02 5.81
N VAL A 14 1.61 -12.02 5.02
CA VAL A 14 2.54 -12.21 3.89
C VAL A 14 3.91 -12.68 4.40
N ALA A 15 4.45 -12.03 5.43
CA ALA A 15 5.74 -12.42 6.01
C ALA A 15 5.70 -13.85 6.58
N GLY A 16 4.65 -14.19 7.33
CA GLY A 16 4.49 -15.53 7.89
C GLY A 16 4.40 -16.62 6.83
N ALA A 17 3.59 -16.40 5.80
CA ALA A 17 3.44 -17.33 4.70
C ALA A 17 4.74 -17.51 3.91
N CYS A 18 5.44 -16.42 3.57
CA CYS A 18 6.71 -16.50 2.82
C CYS A 18 7.85 -17.11 3.63
N LEU A 19 7.92 -16.87 4.94
CA LEU A 19 8.89 -17.52 5.83
C LEU A 19 8.61 -19.02 5.95
N ALA A 20 7.35 -19.42 6.07
CA ALA A 20 6.96 -20.84 6.08
C ALA A 20 7.30 -21.52 4.74
N GLU A 21 7.12 -20.84 3.61
CA GLU A 21 7.42 -21.35 2.27
C GLU A 21 8.90 -21.73 2.08
N THR A 22 9.79 -21.11 2.86
CA THR A 22 11.23 -21.44 2.85
C THR A 22 11.64 -22.49 3.88
N GLY A 23 10.66 -23.20 4.47
CA GLY A 23 10.92 -24.35 5.36
C GLY A 23 11.09 -23.97 6.84
N ASN A 24 10.65 -22.79 7.26
CA ASN A 24 10.58 -22.44 8.67
C ASN A 24 9.26 -22.92 9.28
N ASP A 25 9.28 -23.24 10.59
CA ASP A 25 8.07 -23.48 11.38
C ASP A 25 7.55 -22.13 11.89
N VAL A 26 6.43 -21.66 11.35
CA VAL A 26 5.92 -20.33 11.59
C VAL A 26 4.58 -20.37 12.34
N ILE A 27 4.49 -19.63 13.44
CA ILE A 27 3.27 -19.42 14.20
C ILE A 27 2.83 -17.96 14.02
N CYS A 28 1.73 -17.73 13.30
CA CYS A 28 1.11 -16.41 13.18
C CYS A 28 0.10 -16.22 14.31
N VAL A 29 0.22 -15.09 15.02
CA VAL A 29 -0.61 -14.76 16.17
C VAL A 29 -1.43 -13.52 15.88
N ASP A 30 -2.72 -13.55 16.22
CA ASP A 30 -3.56 -12.34 16.25
C ASP A 30 -4.51 -12.40 17.45
N LYS A 31 -4.85 -11.25 18.00
CA LYS A 31 -5.82 -11.15 19.11
C LYS A 31 -7.27 -11.36 18.68
N ASP A 32 -7.54 -11.18 17.38
CA ASP A 32 -8.87 -11.36 16.80
C ASP A 32 -9.15 -12.84 16.54
N ALA A 33 -9.95 -13.44 17.43
CA ALA A 33 -10.29 -14.85 17.39
C ALA A 33 -11.08 -15.23 16.11
N GLU A 34 -11.92 -14.34 15.59
CA GLU A 34 -12.68 -14.61 14.37
C GLU A 34 -11.77 -14.61 13.14
N LYS A 35 -10.82 -13.68 13.08
CA LYS A 35 -9.79 -13.69 12.03
C LYS A 35 -8.96 -14.97 12.09
N ILE A 36 -8.51 -15.40 13.26
CA ILE A 36 -7.75 -16.65 13.44
C ILE A 36 -8.58 -17.85 13.01
N ARG A 37 -9.85 -17.93 13.39
CA ARG A 37 -10.76 -19.02 12.96
C ARG A 37 -10.86 -19.09 11.44
N ARG A 38 -11.03 -17.96 10.78
CA ARG A 38 -11.08 -17.88 9.30
C ARG A 38 -9.77 -18.33 8.66
N LEU A 39 -8.63 -17.85 9.16
CA LEU A 39 -7.30 -18.23 8.68
C LEU A 39 -7.04 -19.75 8.85
N GLN A 40 -7.47 -20.36 9.97
CA GLN A 40 -7.40 -21.81 10.19
C GLN A 40 -8.25 -22.61 9.19
N GLN A 41 -9.29 -21.99 8.62
CA GLN A 41 -10.14 -22.55 7.57
C GLN A 41 -9.69 -22.19 6.15
N ASN A 42 -8.49 -21.64 5.98
CA ASN A 42 -7.95 -21.13 4.71
C ASN A 42 -8.74 -19.95 4.11
N GLU A 43 -9.54 -19.24 4.92
CA GLU A 43 -10.20 -18.02 4.50
C GLU A 43 -9.28 -16.82 4.74
N ILE A 44 -8.71 -16.28 3.67
CA ILE A 44 -7.76 -15.16 3.76
C ILE A 44 -8.50 -13.82 3.82
N PRO A 45 -8.33 -13.01 4.88
CA PRO A 45 -9.12 -11.78 5.08
C PRO A 45 -8.61 -10.58 4.26
N ILE A 46 -7.67 -10.78 3.38
CA ILE A 46 -7.07 -9.75 2.52
C ILE A 46 -6.93 -10.29 1.09
N TYR A 47 -6.95 -9.40 0.11
CA TYR A 47 -6.62 -9.77 -1.25
C TYR A 47 -5.14 -9.51 -1.56
N GLU A 48 -4.41 -10.60 -1.87
CA GLU A 48 -3.04 -10.55 -2.38
C GLU A 48 -2.85 -11.73 -3.35
N PRO A 49 -2.46 -11.47 -4.61
CA PRO A 49 -2.25 -12.52 -5.59
C PRO A 49 -1.27 -13.59 -5.11
N GLY A 50 -1.69 -14.86 -5.14
CA GLY A 50 -0.86 -16.01 -4.76
C GLY A 50 -0.79 -16.31 -3.26
N LEU A 51 -1.34 -15.48 -2.38
CA LEU A 51 -1.27 -15.68 -0.93
C LEU A 51 -2.11 -16.87 -0.46
N GLU A 52 -3.35 -16.98 -0.91
CA GLU A 52 -4.26 -18.07 -0.50
C GLU A 52 -3.68 -19.46 -0.76
N PRO A 53 -3.22 -19.81 -1.98
CA PRO A 53 -2.64 -21.13 -2.23
C PRO A 53 -1.34 -21.37 -1.44
N MET A 54 -0.55 -20.33 -1.16
CA MET A 54 0.66 -20.44 -0.35
C MET A 54 0.34 -20.74 1.12
N VAL A 55 -0.62 -20.03 1.70
CA VAL A 55 -1.09 -20.26 3.09
C VAL A 55 -1.63 -21.68 3.23
N ARG A 56 -2.53 -22.10 2.33
CA ARG A 56 -3.14 -23.44 2.34
C ARG A 56 -2.07 -24.54 2.32
N ARG A 57 -1.15 -24.50 1.36
CA ARG A 57 -0.07 -25.47 1.25
C ARG A 57 0.77 -25.56 2.52
N ASN A 58 1.18 -24.43 3.08
CA ASN A 58 2.02 -24.41 4.28
C ASN A 58 1.28 -24.85 5.55
N GLN A 59 -0.04 -24.64 5.64
CA GLN A 59 -0.87 -25.22 6.70
C GLN A 59 -0.97 -26.76 6.57
N GLU A 60 -1.24 -27.27 5.35
CA GLU A 60 -1.33 -28.70 5.06
C GLU A 60 0.00 -29.43 5.36
N GLU A 61 1.12 -28.79 5.11
CA GLU A 61 2.46 -29.31 5.41
C GLU A 61 2.92 -29.06 6.87
N GLY A 62 2.09 -28.42 7.69
CA GLY A 62 2.35 -28.20 9.11
C GLY A 62 3.40 -27.12 9.42
N ARG A 63 3.85 -26.36 8.41
CA ARG A 63 4.85 -25.30 8.58
C ARG A 63 4.25 -23.95 8.98
N LEU A 64 2.96 -23.73 8.76
CA LEU A 64 2.27 -22.49 9.11
C LEU A 64 1.07 -22.79 10.00
N THR A 65 1.01 -22.16 11.15
CA THR A 65 -0.11 -22.29 12.08
C THR A 65 -0.61 -20.91 12.51
N PHE A 66 -1.89 -20.84 12.86
CA PHE A 66 -2.56 -19.61 13.32
C PHE A 66 -3.14 -19.82 14.72
N THR A 67 -2.91 -18.89 15.63
CA THR A 67 -3.39 -18.99 17.02
C THR A 67 -3.63 -17.60 17.64
N THR A 68 -4.45 -17.59 18.68
CA THR A 68 -4.58 -16.46 19.61
C THR A 68 -3.64 -16.57 20.81
N ASP A 69 -2.96 -17.73 21.01
CA ASP A 69 -2.07 -18.01 22.14
C ASP A 69 -0.66 -17.43 21.90
N LEU A 70 -0.52 -16.11 22.15
CA LEU A 70 0.76 -15.42 22.08
C LEU A 70 1.80 -16.02 23.05
N PRO A 71 1.47 -16.33 24.33
CA PRO A 71 2.40 -16.98 25.23
C PRO A 71 3.03 -18.28 24.69
N ALA A 72 2.24 -19.18 24.13
CA ALA A 72 2.76 -20.43 23.56
C ALA A 72 3.66 -20.17 22.34
N ALA A 73 3.26 -19.25 21.46
CA ALA A 73 4.04 -18.89 20.28
C ALA A 73 5.41 -18.28 20.64
N VAL A 74 5.46 -17.37 21.62
CA VAL A 74 6.72 -16.78 22.11
C VAL A 74 7.65 -17.83 22.70
N ARG A 75 7.12 -18.75 23.53
CA ARG A 75 7.94 -19.83 24.12
C ARG A 75 8.54 -20.75 23.07
N ALA A 76 7.80 -21.05 22.00
CA ALA A 76 8.26 -21.94 20.93
C ALA A 76 9.27 -21.29 19.97
N ALA A 77 9.21 -19.99 19.77
CA ALA A 77 9.98 -19.30 18.73
C ALA A 77 11.37 -18.86 19.21
N ARG A 78 12.36 -18.91 18.31
CA ARG A 78 13.67 -18.26 18.45
C ARG A 78 13.62 -16.80 17.99
N VAL A 79 12.87 -16.53 16.91
CA VAL A 79 12.70 -15.19 16.35
C VAL A 79 11.23 -14.80 16.47
N VAL A 80 10.97 -13.62 17.03
CA VAL A 80 9.62 -13.09 17.24
C VAL A 80 9.46 -11.77 16.50
N PHE A 81 8.66 -11.78 15.46
CA PHE A 81 8.33 -10.57 14.69
C PHE A 81 7.14 -9.84 15.30
N ILE A 82 7.28 -8.54 15.48
CA ILE A 82 6.18 -7.60 15.78
C ILE A 82 5.72 -7.01 14.45
N ALA A 83 4.55 -7.44 13.97
CA ALA A 83 3.94 -7.04 12.70
C ALA A 83 2.53 -6.46 12.90
N VAL A 84 2.30 -5.80 14.03
CA VAL A 84 1.02 -5.17 14.36
C VAL A 84 0.86 -3.80 13.70
N GLY A 85 -0.38 -3.37 13.53
CA GLY A 85 -0.67 -2.05 12.95
C GLY A 85 -0.15 -0.89 13.81
N THR A 86 0.30 0.15 13.12
CA THR A 86 0.71 1.44 13.68
C THR A 86 -0.17 2.53 13.06
N PRO A 87 -1.45 2.66 13.49
CA PRO A 87 -2.35 3.65 12.91
C PRO A 87 -1.82 5.07 13.18
N PRO A 88 -2.17 6.03 12.31
CA PRO A 88 -1.83 7.42 12.57
C PRO A 88 -2.62 7.94 13.78
N GLY A 89 -1.94 8.69 14.64
CA GLY A 89 -2.59 9.53 15.65
C GLY A 89 -3.30 10.73 15.01
N GLU A 90 -4.12 11.43 15.78
CA GLU A 90 -4.80 12.65 15.32
C GLU A 90 -3.83 13.76 14.90
N ASP A 91 -2.65 13.78 15.50
CA ASP A 91 -1.55 14.72 15.23
C ASP A 91 -0.63 14.29 14.08
N GLY A 92 -0.92 13.15 13.43
CA GLY A 92 -0.09 12.56 12.37
C GLY A 92 1.07 11.69 12.88
N SER A 93 1.25 11.55 14.20
CA SER A 93 2.21 10.61 14.79
C SER A 93 1.81 9.16 14.49
N ALA A 94 2.74 8.21 14.66
CA ALA A 94 2.41 6.79 14.63
C ALA A 94 2.05 6.30 16.05
N ASP A 95 0.88 5.69 16.23
CA ASP A 95 0.50 5.07 17.50
C ASP A 95 1.29 3.78 17.73
N LEU A 96 2.12 3.79 18.77
CA LEU A 96 2.97 2.66 19.16
C LEU A 96 2.36 1.77 20.27
N GLN A 97 1.16 2.07 20.75
CA GLN A 97 0.56 1.35 21.89
C GLN A 97 0.52 -0.16 21.64
N HIS A 98 0.11 -0.58 20.44
CA HIS A 98 0.07 -1.99 20.09
C HIS A 98 1.46 -2.63 20.02
N VAL A 99 2.45 -1.94 19.48
CA VAL A 99 3.84 -2.42 19.40
C VAL A 99 4.41 -2.63 20.80
N LEU A 100 4.24 -1.65 21.70
CA LEU A 100 4.77 -1.72 23.07
C LEU A 100 4.01 -2.71 23.94
N ALA A 101 2.71 -2.87 23.74
CA ALA A 101 1.93 -3.90 24.42
C ALA A 101 2.44 -5.31 24.07
N VAL A 102 2.64 -5.58 22.76
CA VAL A 102 3.20 -6.85 22.29
C VAL A 102 4.63 -7.05 22.81
N ALA A 103 5.47 -6.01 22.84
CA ALA A 103 6.82 -6.10 23.38
C ALA A 103 6.83 -6.54 24.85
N ARG A 104 5.92 -5.99 25.69
CA ARG A 104 5.76 -6.43 27.10
C ARG A 104 5.31 -7.88 27.18
N GLU A 105 4.31 -8.29 26.39
CA GLU A 105 3.83 -9.67 26.37
C GLU A 105 4.93 -10.66 25.93
N ILE A 106 5.78 -10.28 24.97
CA ILE A 106 6.97 -11.06 24.61
C ILE A 106 7.87 -11.22 25.84
N GLY A 107 8.22 -10.13 26.53
CA GLY A 107 9.06 -10.17 27.72
C GLY A 107 8.52 -11.09 28.81
N ARG A 108 7.22 -11.01 29.14
CA ARG A 108 6.55 -11.85 30.16
C ARG A 108 6.62 -13.33 29.84
N ASN A 109 6.65 -13.71 28.57
CA ASN A 109 6.50 -15.09 28.12
C ASN A 109 7.80 -15.71 27.61
N MET A 110 8.91 -14.98 27.62
CA MET A 110 10.23 -15.50 27.26
C MET A 110 10.70 -16.57 28.23
N ASN A 111 11.18 -17.69 27.70
CA ASN A 111 11.71 -18.81 28.46
C ASN A 111 13.21 -19.03 28.21
N ASP A 112 13.78 -18.44 27.17
CA ASP A 112 15.19 -18.44 26.82
C ASP A 112 15.54 -17.22 25.93
N SER A 113 16.76 -17.19 25.35
CA SER A 113 17.21 -16.12 24.46
C SER A 113 16.33 -16.00 23.22
N LYS A 114 15.94 -14.77 22.84
CA LYS A 114 15.10 -14.46 21.69
C LYS A 114 15.66 -13.30 20.87
N VAL A 115 15.39 -13.33 19.55
CA VAL A 115 15.55 -12.17 18.69
C VAL A 115 14.17 -11.54 18.47
N VAL A 116 13.95 -10.35 19.02
CA VAL A 116 12.71 -9.60 18.89
C VAL A 116 12.86 -8.62 17.71
N VAL A 117 12.02 -8.77 16.69
CA VAL A 117 12.17 -8.05 15.43
C VAL A 117 10.96 -7.14 15.20
N THR A 118 11.18 -5.85 15.09
CA THR A 118 10.15 -4.90 14.67
C THR A 118 10.06 -4.91 13.15
N LYS A 119 8.95 -5.44 12.61
CA LYS A 119 8.63 -5.42 11.19
C LYS A 119 7.62 -4.34 10.83
N SER A 120 6.80 -3.92 11.77
CA SER A 120 5.91 -2.76 11.63
C SER A 120 6.70 -1.52 11.25
N THR A 121 6.12 -0.64 10.41
CA THR A 121 6.69 0.67 10.11
C THR A 121 6.52 1.57 11.34
N VAL A 122 7.63 1.97 11.93
CA VAL A 122 7.68 2.68 13.21
C VAL A 122 8.63 3.88 13.15
N PRO A 123 8.38 4.95 13.92
CA PRO A 123 9.30 6.09 14.04
C PRO A 123 10.66 5.69 14.57
N VAL A 124 11.68 6.49 14.22
CA VAL A 124 13.05 6.32 14.71
C VAL A 124 13.08 6.37 16.23
N GLY A 125 13.87 5.47 16.84
CA GLY A 125 13.96 5.28 18.29
C GLY A 125 12.90 4.34 18.86
N THR A 126 12.08 3.70 18.05
CA THR A 126 11.09 2.72 18.52
C THR A 126 11.75 1.46 19.01
N ALA A 127 12.85 1.00 18.41
CA ALA A 127 13.57 -0.18 18.87
C ALA A 127 14.04 -0.04 20.32
N GLU A 128 14.49 1.14 20.76
CA GLU A 128 14.85 1.39 22.15
C GLU A 128 13.64 1.32 23.10
N LYS A 129 12.50 1.81 22.66
CA LYS A 129 11.24 1.69 23.42
C LYS A 129 10.79 0.22 23.53
N VAL A 130 10.95 -0.57 22.46
CA VAL A 130 10.71 -2.02 22.46
C VAL A 130 11.68 -2.72 23.41
N ARG A 131 12.97 -2.40 23.31
CA ARG A 131 14.01 -2.95 24.23
C ARG A 131 13.67 -2.67 25.70
N ALA A 132 13.30 -1.45 26.03
CA ALA A 132 12.89 -1.07 27.38
C ALA A 132 11.62 -1.82 27.81
N ALA A 133 10.61 -1.93 26.94
CA ALA A 133 9.36 -2.63 27.23
C ALA A 133 9.57 -4.12 27.51
N VAL A 134 10.41 -4.81 26.71
CA VAL A 134 10.77 -6.22 26.96
C VAL A 134 11.57 -6.36 28.24
N ARG A 135 12.57 -5.50 28.46
CA ARG A 135 13.47 -5.56 29.64
C ARG A 135 12.73 -5.37 30.94
N CYS A 136 11.65 -4.58 30.97
CA CYS A 136 10.83 -4.40 32.18
C CYS A 136 10.15 -5.70 32.63
N GLU A 137 9.96 -6.67 31.76
CA GLU A 137 9.16 -7.89 32.05
C GLU A 137 10.03 -9.14 32.16
N THR A 138 11.34 -9.10 31.77
CA THR A 138 12.19 -10.30 31.80
C THR A 138 13.64 -9.99 32.13
N GLN A 139 14.32 -11.01 32.69
CA GLN A 139 15.79 -11.05 32.85
C GLN A 139 16.46 -11.96 31.83
N GLN A 140 15.67 -12.64 30.98
CA GLN A 140 16.21 -13.48 29.92
C GLN A 140 17.01 -12.62 28.89
N PRO A 141 18.07 -13.16 28.28
CA PRO A 141 18.79 -12.47 27.22
C PRO A 141 17.93 -12.30 25.98
N PHE A 142 18.05 -11.16 25.34
CA PHE A 142 17.39 -10.91 24.04
C PHE A 142 18.11 -9.82 23.27
N ALA A 143 17.98 -9.87 21.95
CA ALA A 143 18.36 -8.81 21.04
C ALA A 143 17.14 -8.17 20.38
N VAL A 144 17.22 -6.88 20.05
CA VAL A 144 16.18 -6.18 19.30
C VAL A 144 16.71 -5.85 17.91
N CYS A 145 15.93 -6.14 16.88
CA CYS A 145 16.24 -5.79 15.49
C CYS A 145 15.12 -4.94 14.90
N SER A 146 15.49 -4.05 13.99
CA SER A 146 14.55 -3.38 13.07
C SER A 146 14.66 -4.03 11.69
N ASN A 147 13.56 -4.57 11.17
CA ASN A 147 13.51 -5.16 9.85
C ASN A 147 12.30 -4.63 9.09
N PRO A 148 12.37 -3.38 8.62
CA PRO A 148 11.28 -2.77 7.89
C PRO A 148 10.95 -3.55 6.61
N GLU A 149 9.67 -3.53 6.24
CA GLU A 149 9.19 -4.13 5.01
C GLU A 149 9.19 -3.12 3.84
N PHE A 150 9.31 -3.61 2.62
CA PHE A 150 9.21 -2.82 1.39
C PHE A 150 8.25 -3.48 0.38
N LEU A 151 7.19 -4.07 0.91
CA LEU A 151 6.20 -4.81 0.14
C LEU A 151 5.27 -3.85 -0.60
N LYS A 152 4.91 -4.21 -1.82
CA LYS A 152 3.89 -3.55 -2.61
C LYS A 152 2.61 -4.40 -2.58
N GLU A 153 1.52 -3.87 -2.05
CA GLU A 153 0.23 -4.55 -2.15
C GLU A 153 -0.05 -4.96 -3.60
N GLY A 154 -0.53 -6.20 -3.80
CA GLY A 154 -0.73 -6.78 -5.12
C GLY A 154 0.52 -7.42 -5.77
N ALA A 155 1.70 -7.28 -5.14
CA ALA A 155 2.95 -7.93 -5.55
C ALA A 155 3.82 -8.29 -4.33
N ALA A 156 3.24 -8.36 -3.14
CA ALA A 156 3.99 -8.51 -1.90
C ALA A 156 4.69 -9.85 -1.76
N ILE A 157 4.10 -10.91 -2.30
CA ILE A 157 4.75 -12.23 -2.33
C ILE A 157 6.00 -12.19 -3.19
N GLU A 158 5.93 -11.61 -4.39
CA GLU A 158 7.10 -11.49 -5.27
C GLU A 158 8.19 -10.63 -4.61
N ASP A 159 7.81 -9.48 -4.03
CA ASP A 159 8.73 -8.59 -3.32
C ASP A 159 9.39 -9.27 -2.11
N PHE A 160 8.68 -10.17 -1.40
CA PHE A 160 9.24 -10.90 -0.27
C PHE A 160 10.13 -12.04 -0.71
N MET A 161 9.70 -12.84 -1.72
CA MET A 161 10.41 -14.02 -2.20
C MET A 161 11.65 -13.67 -3.04
N LYS A 162 11.62 -12.51 -3.72
CA LYS A 162 12.71 -12.00 -4.56
C LYS A 162 12.99 -10.51 -4.28
N PRO A 163 13.41 -10.18 -3.06
CA PRO A 163 13.55 -8.79 -2.66
C PRO A 163 14.67 -8.08 -3.42
N ASP A 164 14.48 -6.81 -3.76
CA ASP A 164 15.58 -5.94 -4.22
C ASP A 164 16.63 -5.79 -3.12
N ARG A 165 16.21 -5.70 -1.87
CA ARG A 165 17.04 -5.66 -0.65
C ARG A 165 16.22 -6.07 0.56
N VAL A 166 16.92 -6.59 1.56
CA VAL A 166 16.42 -6.79 2.93
C VAL A 166 17.23 -5.89 3.85
N VAL A 167 16.58 -4.96 4.55
CA VAL A 167 17.24 -4.05 5.50
C VAL A 167 17.08 -4.61 6.91
N ILE A 168 18.18 -4.73 7.64
CA ILE A 168 18.19 -5.22 9.02
C ILE A 168 19.06 -4.28 9.87
N GLY A 169 18.40 -3.55 10.76
CA GLY A 169 19.05 -2.79 11.81
C GLY A 169 19.32 -3.69 13.02
N VAL A 170 20.56 -3.86 13.41
CA VAL A 170 20.96 -4.76 14.49
C VAL A 170 22.29 -4.29 15.10
N ASP A 171 22.40 -4.41 16.43
CA ASP A 171 23.58 -4.06 17.23
C ASP A 171 24.18 -5.27 17.95
N ASP A 172 23.67 -6.48 17.71
CA ASP A 172 24.08 -7.75 18.32
C ASP A 172 24.52 -8.75 17.26
N GLU A 173 25.73 -9.33 17.39
CA GLU A 173 26.33 -10.20 16.39
C GLU A 173 25.62 -11.58 16.29
N GLU A 174 25.09 -12.11 17.40
CA GLU A 174 24.33 -13.37 17.35
C GLU A 174 23.01 -13.16 16.61
N ALA A 175 22.28 -12.07 16.93
CA ALA A 175 21.06 -11.70 16.24
C ALA A 175 21.32 -11.42 14.76
N ARG A 176 22.44 -10.79 14.42
CA ARG A 176 22.86 -10.57 13.03
C ARG A 176 23.03 -11.90 12.28
N ALA A 177 23.69 -12.88 12.90
CA ALA A 177 23.86 -14.19 12.30
C ALA A 177 22.52 -14.92 12.12
N VAL A 178 21.65 -14.90 13.12
CA VAL A 178 20.29 -15.50 13.08
C VAL A 178 19.45 -14.87 11.98
N MET A 179 19.42 -13.56 11.87
CA MET A 179 18.67 -12.86 10.83
C MET A 179 19.26 -13.10 9.44
N GLY A 180 20.59 -13.21 9.34
CA GLY A 180 21.27 -13.59 8.09
C GLY A 180 20.88 -14.98 7.62
N GLU A 181 20.84 -15.96 8.52
CA GLU A 181 20.39 -17.32 8.23
C GLU A 181 18.92 -17.34 7.79
N LEU A 182 18.04 -16.63 8.49
CA LEU A 182 16.61 -16.56 8.18
C LEU A 182 16.33 -16.01 6.78
N TYR A 183 17.09 -14.98 6.35
CA TYR A 183 16.90 -14.36 5.03
C TYR A 183 17.77 -14.94 3.91
N ALA A 184 18.71 -15.86 4.21
CA ALA A 184 19.56 -16.47 3.20
C ALA A 184 18.80 -17.12 2.03
N PRO A 185 17.65 -17.83 2.22
CA PRO A 185 16.91 -18.42 1.12
C PRO A 185 16.42 -17.42 0.08
N PHE A 186 16.10 -16.19 0.50
CA PHE A 186 15.52 -15.14 -0.36
C PHE A 186 16.58 -14.39 -1.18
N THR A 187 17.86 -14.53 -0.86
CA THR A 187 18.93 -13.70 -1.43
C THR A 187 19.95 -14.46 -2.27
N ARG A 188 19.78 -15.78 -2.44
CA ARG A 188 20.74 -16.67 -3.13
C ARG A 188 20.94 -16.35 -4.62
N GLN A 189 19.98 -15.72 -5.30
CA GLN A 189 20.00 -15.55 -6.76
C GLN A 189 20.51 -14.18 -7.24
N GLY A 190 21.20 -13.38 -6.44
CA GLY A 190 21.56 -12.04 -6.92
C GLY A 190 22.51 -11.21 -6.08
N GLY A 191 23.50 -11.82 -5.43
CA GLY A 191 24.45 -11.10 -4.60
C GLY A 191 23.94 -10.84 -3.17
N ASN A 192 24.76 -10.19 -2.35
CA ASN A 192 24.39 -9.89 -0.96
C ASN A 192 23.33 -8.76 -0.93
N ARG A 193 22.05 -9.17 -0.91
CA ARG A 193 20.90 -8.24 -0.83
C ARG A 193 20.49 -7.93 0.61
N VAL A 194 21.11 -8.57 1.61
CA VAL A 194 20.86 -8.26 3.02
C VAL A 194 21.79 -7.12 3.43
N LEU A 195 21.20 -5.99 3.76
CA LEU A 195 21.89 -4.79 4.19
C LEU A 195 21.79 -4.68 5.71
N PHE A 196 22.87 -5.04 6.40
CA PHE A 196 22.98 -4.82 7.84
C PHE A 196 23.47 -3.42 8.11
N MET A 197 22.82 -2.75 9.06
CA MET A 197 23.15 -1.40 9.49
C MET A 197 22.77 -1.19 10.96
N ASP A 198 23.06 -0.03 11.53
CA ASP A 198 22.54 0.33 12.83
C ASP A 198 21.02 0.47 12.82
N ILE A 199 20.40 0.31 13.98
CA ILE A 199 18.94 0.24 14.10
C ILE A 199 18.27 1.55 13.65
N ALA A 200 18.80 2.69 14.05
CA ALA A 200 18.23 4.00 13.70
C ALA A 200 18.27 4.24 12.18
N SER A 201 19.37 3.88 11.50
CA SER A 201 19.45 3.95 10.04
C SER A 201 18.44 3.04 9.35
N ALA A 202 18.19 1.85 9.87
CA ALA A 202 17.17 0.94 9.32
C ALA A 202 15.75 1.51 9.45
N GLU A 203 15.42 2.09 10.62
CA GLU A 203 14.13 2.75 10.84
C GLU A 203 13.96 3.97 9.90
N VAL A 204 14.97 4.82 9.75
CA VAL A 204 14.94 5.98 8.81
C VAL A 204 14.81 5.51 7.37
N THR A 205 15.49 4.43 6.98
CA THR A 205 15.53 3.96 5.58
C THR A 205 14.13 3.66 5.05
N LYS A 206 13.23 3.11 5.87
CA LYS A 206 11.83 2.86 5.46
C LYS A 206 11.10 4.14 5.12
N TYR A 207 11.16 5.13 6.01
CA TYR A 207 10.49 6.42 5.80
C TYR A 207 11.09 7.18 4.62
N ALA A 208 12.42 7.22 4.52
CA ALA A 208 13.11 7.89 3.42
C ALA A 208 12.77 7.28 2.06
N ALA A 209 12.68 5.94 1.98
CA ALA A 209 12.27 5.26 0.76
C ALA A 209 10.84 5.64 0.34
N ASN A 210 9.88 5.56 1.27
CA ASN A 210 8.48 5.89 0.98
C ASN A 210 8.31 7.38 0.65
N ALA A 211 9.00 8.28 1.36
CA ALA A 211 9.02 9.72 1.09
C ALA A 211 9.59 10.03 -0.30
N MET A 212 10.68 9.39 -0.70
CA MET A 212 11.26 9.56 -2.03
C MET A 212 10.29 9.10 -3.14
N LEU A 213 9.63 7.95 -2.96
CA LEU A 213 8.64 7.45 -3.93
C LEU A 213 7.43 8.38 -4.02
N ALA A 214 6.90 8.87 -2.91
CA ALA A 214 5.83 9.86 -2.87
C ALA A 214 6.24 11.18 -3.55
N THR A 215 7.48 11.64 -3.32
CA THR A 215 8.05 12.82 -3.97
C THR A 215 8.07 12.67 -5.49
N ARG A 216 8.50 11.53 -6.02
CA ARG A 216 8.52 11.25 -7.47
C ARG A 216 7.13 11.33 -8.08
N ILE A 217 6.11 10.76 -7.41
CA ILE A 217 4.72 10.81 -7.89
C ILE A 217 4.19 12.25 -7.85
N SER A 218 4.34 12.97 -6.74
CA SER A 218 3.88 14.36 -6.63
C SER A 218 4.61 15.28 -7.61
N PHE A 219 5.92 15.11 -7.80
CA PHE A 219 6.68 15.84 -8.81
C PHE A 219 6.09 15.63 -10.22
N MET A 220 5.82 14.37 -10.61
CA MET A 220 5.24 14.09 -11.93
C MET A 220 3.82 14.60 -12.07
N ASN A 221 3.03 14.57 -11.00
CA ASN A 221 1.69 15.16 -10.99
C ASN A 221 1.73 16.69 -11.17
N GLN A 222 2.69 17.36 -10.53
CA GLN A 222 2.90 18.80 -10.73
C GLN A 222 3.37 19.11 -12.15
N MET A 223 4.29 18.30 -12.71
CA MET A 223 4.70 18.43 -14.11
C MET A 223 3.54 18.17 -15.08
N ALA A 224 2.66 17.23 -14.78
CA ALA A 224 1.47 16.98 -15.59
C ALA A 224 0.57 18.21 -15.67
N ARG A 225 0.33 18.89 -14.55
CA ARG A 225 -0.44 20.15 -14.53
C ARG A 225 0.26 21.26 -15.36
N PHE A 226 1.58 21.36 -15.24
CA PHE A 226 2.35 22.30 -16.05
C PHE A 226 2.27 21.98 -17.56
N CYS A 227 2.38 20.70 -17.92
CA CYS A 227 2.23 20.27 -19.32
C CYS A 227 0.87 20.65 -19.90
N GLU A 228 -0.22 20.56 -19.14
CA GLU A 228 -1.55 20.98 -19.58
C GLU A 228 -1.61 22.49 -19.90
N LEU A 229 -0.89 23.33 -19.16
CA LEU A 229 -0.87 24.77 -19.38
C LEU A 229 -0.06 25.17 -20.61
N VAL A 230 1.05 24.48 -20.87
CA VAL A 230 1.96 24.82 -21.99
C VAL A 230 1.71 24.01 -23.26
N GLY A 231 0.74 23.07 -23.25
CA GLY A 231 0.41 22.23 -24.39
C GLY A 231 1.40 21.09 -24.65
N ALA A 232 2.15 20.66 -23.63
CA ALA A 232 3.04 19.50 -23.70
C ALA A 232 2.30 18.20 -23.32
N ASP A 233 2.88 17.05 -23.69
CA ASP A 233 2.44 15.72 -23.23
C ASP A 233 3.38 15.23 -22.11
N VAL A 234 2.85 15.05 -20.90
CA VAL A 234 3.61 14.57 -19.74
C VAL A 234 4.23 13.19 -19.96
N ASN A 235 3.63 12.35 -20.83
CA ASN A 235 4.21 11.03 -21.11
C ASN A 235 5.54 11.15 -21.87
N ASN A 236 5.65 12.10 -22.81
CA ASN A 236 6.90 12.40 -23.50
C ASN A 236 7.94 12.97 -22.52
N VAL A 237 7.52 13.87 -21.63
CA VAL A 237 8.39 14.40 -20.57
C VAL A 237 8.89 13.26 -19.68
N ARG A 238 7.99 12.36 -19.23
CA ARG A 238 8.33 11.18 -18.44
C ARG A 238 9.34 10.28 -19.13
N LEU A 239 9.16 10.00 -20.41
CA LEU A 239 10.08 9.18 -21.21
C LEU A 239 11.44 9.88 -21.34
N GLY A 240 11.44 11.19 -21.60
CA GLY A 240 12.66 11.99 -21.73
C GLY A 240 13.49 11.95 -20.44
N ILE A 241 12.92 12.38 -19.31
CA ILE A 241 13.66 12.41 -18.04
C ILE A 241 13.99 11.02 -17.51
N GLY A 242 13.09 10.03 -17.70
CA GLY A 242 13.29 8.67 -17.24
C GLY A 242 14.33 7.87 -18.02
N SER A 243 14.79 8.36 -19.17
CA SER A 243 15.90 7.79 -19.93
C SER A 243 17.28 8.07 -19.32
N ASP A 244 17.39 9.09 -18.47
CA ASP A 244 18.60 9.35 -17.69
C ASP A 244 18.71 8.32 -16.56
N GLN A 245 19.84 7.59 -16.52
CA GLN A 245 20.09 6.54 -15.51
C GLN A 245 20.09 7.08 -14.07
N ARG A 246 20.45 8.36 -13.85
CA ARG A 246 20.42 9.01 -12.54
C ARG A 246 18.99 9.21 -12.01
N ILE A 247 18.02 9.29 -12.91
CA ILE A 247 16.60 9.44 -12.58
C ILE A 247 15.90 8.08 -12.63
N GLY A 248 16.05 7.33 -13.73
CA GLY A 248 15.37 6.05 -13.97
C GLY A 248 13.86 6.20 -14.18
N ARG A 249 13.21 5.14 -14.69
CA ARG A 249 11.82 5.18 -15.17
C ARG A 249 10.76 4.91 -14.10
N ALA A 250 11.13 4.29 -12.99
CA ALA A 250 10.19 3.86 -11.97
C ALA A 250 9.56 5.04 -11.22
N PHE A 251 8.28 4.92 -10.86
CA PHE A 251 7.53 5.93 -10.10
C PHE A 251 7.43 7.33 -10.73
N LEU A 252 7.56 7.42 -12.07
CA LEU A 252 7.37 8.66 -12.83
C LEU A 252 6.01 8.70 -13.53
N TYR A 253 4.99 8.03 -13.03
CA TYR A 253 3.67 7.99 -13.64
C TYR A 253 2.75 9.03 -12.98
N PRO A 254 2.29 10.06 -13.73
CA PRO A 254 1.26 10.94 -13.22
C PRO A 254 -0.08 10.21 -13.15
N GLY A 255 -0.90 10.61 -12.19
CA GLY A 255 -2.19 9.99 -11.95
C GLY A 255 -3.09 10.83 -11.05
N PRO A 256 -4.14 10.24 -10.45
CA PRO A 256 -5.10 10.97 -9.62
C PRO A 256 -4.58 11.28 -8.20
N GLY A 257 -3.33 11.07 -7.92
CA GLY A 257 -2.70 11.13 -6.59
C GLY A 257 -2.41 9.74 -6.05
N TYR A 258 -1.54 9.67 -5.03
CA TYR A 258 -1.28 8.44 -4.30
C TYR A 258 -2.21 8.29 -3.10
N GLY A 259 -2.47 7.04 -2.74
CA GLY A 259 -3.22 6.62 -1.56
C GLY A 259 -2.61 5.36 -0.96
N GLY A 260 -3.43 4.53 -0.34
CA GLY A 260 -3.04 3.31 0.34
C GLY A 260 -2.60 3.54 1.78
N SER A 261 -2.30 2.47 2.45
CA SER A 261 -1.97 2.46 3.88
C SER A 261 -0.57 2.98 4.23
N CYS A 262 0.32 3.12 3.23
CA CYS A 262 1.75 3.37 3.47
C CYS A 262 2.13 4.83 3.21
N PHE A 263 2.09 5.29 1.95
CA PHE A 263 2.66 6.60 1.60
C PHE A 263 2.07 7.76 2.39
N PRO A 264 0.73 7.96 2.49
CA PRO A 264 0.20 9.10 3.22
C PRO A 264 0.58 9.07 4.70
N LYS A 265 0.48 7.89 5.32
CA LYS A 265 0.81 7.71 6.73
C LYS A 265 2.30 7.96 7.02
N ASP A 266 3.18 7.37 6.21
CA ASP A 266 4.61 7.40 6.47
C ASP A 266 5.21 8.78 6.20
N VAL A 267 4.74 9.50 5.17
CA VAL A 267 5.16 10.87 4.90
C VAL A 267 4.72 11.80 6.02
N LYS A 268 3.48 11.69 6.51
CA LYS A 268 3.00 12.47 7.65
C LYS A 268 3.78 12.15 8.93
N ALA A 269 4.08 10.88 9.19
CA ALA A 269 4.81 10.45 10.39
C ALA A 269 6.26 10.97 10.42
N ILE A 270 6.98 10.96 9.29
CA ILE A 270 8.34 11.51 9.26
C ILE A 270 8.34 13.04 9.39
N ILE A 271 7.37 13.75 8.79
CA ILE A 271 7.21 15.19 8.98
C ILE A 271 6.97 15.51 10.46
N HIS A 272 6.01 14.83 11.10
CA HIS A 272 5.72 15.02 12.52
C HIS A 272 6.95 14.75 13.41
N THR A 273 7.69 13.66 13.13
CA THR A 273 8.90 13.31 13.88
C THR A 273 9.97 14.40 13.74
N ALA A 274 10.16 14.94 12.54
CA ALA A 274 11.14 15.99 12.29
C ALA A 274 10.73 17.31 12.96
N ASP A 275 9.46 17.69 12.86
CA ASP A 275 8.92 18.89 13.51
C ASP A 275 9.09 18.82 15.05
N ALA A 276 8.87 17.65 15.67
CA ALA A 276 9.11 17.41 17.09
C ALA A 276 10.60 17.57 17.50
N LEU A 277 11.51 17.39 16.55
CA LEU A 277 12.96 17.60 16.72
C LEU A 277 13.41 19.01 16.32
N GLY A 278 12.50 19.89 15.92
CA GLY A 278 12.79 21.26 15.50
C GLY A 278 13.29 21.40 14.05
N LEU A 279 13.12 20.35 13.23
CA LEU A 279 13.52 20.35 11.81
C LEU A 279 12.29 20.36 10.91
N SER A 280 12.16 21.36 10.03
CA SER A 280 11.11 21.37 9.00
C SER A 280 11.54 20.57 7.78
N LEU A 281 10.73 19.60 7.36
CA LEU A 281 10.90 18.86 6.10
C LEU A 281 10.05 19.49 4.99
N ASP A 282 10.41 20.71 4.55
CA ASP A 282 9.62 21.52 3.62
C ASP A 282 9.32 20.83 2.29
N VAL A 283 10.26 20.05 1.77
CA VAL A 283 10.05 19.26 0.54
C VAL A 283 8.89 18.27 0.73
N LEU A 284 8.84 17.58 1.86
CA LEU A 284 7.80 16.57 2.11
C LEU A 284 6.45 17.21 2.42
N LYS A 285 6.43 18.38 3.09
CA LYS A 285 5.20 19.17 3.27
C LYS A 285 4.62 19.58 1.91
N ALA A 286 5.44 20.08 0.99
CA ALA A 286 5.03 20.40 -0.36
C ALA A 286 4.54 19.18 -1.15
N VAL A 287 5.15 18.00 -0.94
CA VAL A 287 4.72 16.73 -1.56
C VAL A 287 3.31 16.34 -1.15
N GLU A 288 2.97 16.46 0.15
CA GLU A 288 1.62 16.21 0.67
C GLU A 288 0.61 17.22 0.11
N ASP A 289 0.92 18.52 0.11
CA ASP A 289 0.04 19.55 -0.43
C ASP A 289 -0.28 19.31 -1.92
N VAL A 290 0.73 18.94 -2.70
CA VAL A 290 0.55 18.58 -4.12
C VAL A 290 -0.33 17.36 -4.26
N ASN A 291 -0.17 16.33 -3.42
CA ASN A 291 -0.97 15.12 -3.47
C ASN A 291 -2.44 15.37 -3.12
N GLU A 292 -2.70 16.15 -2.07
CA GLU A 292 -4.07 16.50 -1.66
C GLU A 292 -4.80 17.31 -2.76
N ALA A 293 -4.09 18.23 -3.43
CA ALA A 293 -4.62 18.95 -4.58
C ALA A 293 -4.86 18.01 -5.77
N GLN A 294 -3.99 17.02 -5.96
CA GLN A 294 -4.08 16.06 -7.07
C GLN A 294 -5.26 15.10 -6.94
N LYS A 295 -5.61 14.67 -5.73
CA LYS A 295 -6.79 13.82 -5.48
C LYS A 295 -8.10 14.44 -6.02
N ARG A 296 -8.14 15.74 -6.24
CA ARG A 296 -9.31 16.48 -6.75
C ARG A 296 -9.29 16.73 -8.26
N VAL A 297 -8.19 16.42 -8.95
CA VAL A 297 -8.01 16.78 -10.37
C VAL A 297 -9.05 16.13 -11.28
N VAL A 298 -9.39 14.86 -11.05
CA VAL A 298 -10.40 14.14 -11.84
C VAL A 298 -11.80 14.74 -11.62
N LEU A 299 -12.15 15.09 -10.38
CA LEU A 299 -13.40 15.82 -10.09
C LEU A 299 -13.47 17.16 -10.83
N HIS A 300 -12.40 17.97 -10.76
CA HIS A 300 -12.35 19.26 -11.44
C HIS A 300 -12.49 19.11 -12.96
N LYS A 301 -11.84 18.09 -13.55
CA LYS A 301 -12.03 17.79 -14.98
C LYS A 301 -13.49 17.39 -15.28
N THR A 302 -14.09 16.54 -14.46
CA THR A 302 -15.50 16.13 -14.62
C THR A 302 -16.43 17.34 -14.60
N ILE A 303 -16.27 18.21 -13.61
CA ILE A 303 -17.07 19.46 -13.49
C ILE A 303 -16.80 20.39 -14.70
N LYS A 304 -15.57 20.50 -15.16
CA LYS A 304 -15.22 21.33 -16.33
C LYS A 304 -15.97 20.91 -17.58
N TYR A 305 -16.14 19.60 -17.82
CA TYR A 305 -16.75 19.08 -19.05
C TYR A 305 -18.24 18.80 -18.93
N LEU A 306 -18.76 18.48 -17.75
CA LEU A 306 -20.19 18.22 -17.50
C LEU A 306 -20.96 19.42 -16.95
N GLY A 307 -20.27 20.43 -16.43
CA GLY A 307 -20.88 21.56 -15.72
C GLY A 307 -20.82 21.43 -14.22
N LYS A 308 -21.11 22.50 -13.47
CA LYS A 308 -21.03 22.55 -12.01
C LYS A 308 -22.18 21.83 -11.32
N ASP A 309 -23.37 21.85 -11.93
CA ASP A 309 -24.55 21.11 -11.46
C ASP A 309 -24.65 19.79 -12.25
N LEU A 310 -24.51 18.70 -11.54
CA LEU A 310 -24.59 17.36 -12.09
C LEU A 310 -25.92 16.67 -11.76
N SER A 311 -26.92 17.42 -11.30
CA SER A 311 -28.26 16.90 -11.04
C SER A 311 -28.84 16.23 -12.30
N GLY A 312 -29.29 14.99 -12.15
CA GLY A 312 -29.83 14.18 -13.26
C GLY A 312 -28.79 13.53 -14.16
N LYS A 313 -27.50 13.81 -13.97
CA LYS A 313 -26.38 13.15 -14.68
C LYS A 313 -25.92 11.90 -13.97
N SER A 314 -25.43 10.93 -14.74
CA SER A 314 -24.82 9.70 -14.21
C SER A 314 -23.35 9.64 -14.61
N VAL A 315 -22.51 9.24 -13.66
CA VAL A 315 -21.05 9.11 -13.87
C VAL A 315 -20.64 7.68 -13.56
N GLY A 316 -20.03 7.02 -14.54
CA GLY A 316 -19.43 5.71 -14.38
C GLY A 316 -17.99 5.82 -13.88
N ILE A 317 -17.59 4.96 -12.94
CA ILE A 317 -16.23 4.91 -12.39
C ILE A 317 -15.69 3.49 -12.50
N TRP A 318 -14.54 3.35 -13.12
CA TRP A 318 -13.75 2.13 -13.15
C TRP A 318 -12.57 2.23 -12.19
N GLY A 319 -12.63 1.42 -11.13
CA GLY A 319 -11.63 1.36 -10.07
C GLY A 319 -11.99 2.19 -8.85
N LEU A 320 -11.97 1.54 -7.69
CA LEU A 320 -12.30 2.11 -6.39
C LEU A 320 -11.10 2.11 -5.44
N ALA A 321 -10.32 1.02 -5.44
CA ALA A 321 -9.08 0.93 -4.67
C ALA A 321 -8.08 2.02 -5.06
N PHE A 322 -7.06 2.26 -4.26
CA PHE A 322 -6.05 3.27 -4.56
C PHE A 322 -5.16 2.90 -5.77
N LYS A 323 -5.09 1.62 -6.13
CA LYS A 323 -4.44 1.07 -7.33
C LYS A 323 -5.04 -0.29 -7.70
N ALA A 324 -4.60 -0.88 -8.81
CA ALA A 324 -4.95 -2.25 -9.19
C ALA A 324 -4.31 -3.31 -8.25
N GLU A 325 -4.84 -4.53 -8.28
CA GLU A 325 -4.38 -5.72 -7.56
C GLU A 325 -4.43 -5.60 -6.03
N THR A 326 -5.36 -4.77 -5.51
CA THR A 326 -5.68 -4.65 -4.07
C THR A 326 -7.15 -4.31 -3.87
N ASP A 327 -7.67 -4.58 -2.68
CA ASP A 327 -8.99 -4.16 -2.20
C ASP A 327 -8.92 -2.96 -1.25
N ASP A 328 -7.71 -2.39 -1.04
CA ASP A 328 -7.47 -1.30 -0.09
C ASP A 328 -8.01 0.04 -0.61
N MET A 329 -8.97 0.58 0.15
CA MET A 329 -9.61 1.87 -0.11
C MET A 329 -9.01 3.02 0.70
N ARG A 330 -8.08 2.74 1.63
CA ARG A 330 -7.52 3.78 2.52
C ARG A 330 -6.82 4.87 1.69
N GLU A 331 -7.19 6.12 1.95
CA GLU A 331 -6.65 7.28 1.23
C GLU A 331 -6.78 7.20 -0.31
N SER A 332 -7.67 6.32 -0.83
CA SER A 332 -7.91 6.24 -2.27
C SER A 332 -8.39 7.58 -2.83
N PRO A 333 -7.79 8.07 -3.93
CA PRO A 333 -8.26 9.28 -4.63
C PRO A 333 -9.71 9.18 -5.10
N THR A 334 -10.26 7.98 -5.19
CA THR A 334 -11.65 7.76 -5.58
C THR A 334 -12.64 8.18 -4.48
N ILE A 335 -12.22 8.21 -3.20
CA ILE A 335 -13.08 8.64 -2.10
C ILE A 335 -13.47 10.12 -2.23
N PRO A 336 -12.55 11.09 -2.28
CA PRO A 336 -12.90 12.49 -2.47
C PRO A 336 -13.57 12.77 -3.82
N LEU A 337 -13.26 11.98 -4.86
CA LEU A 337 -13.92 12.07 -6.16
C LEU A 337 -15.41 11.72 -6.03
N ILE A 338 -15.76 10.57 -5.46
CA ILE A 338 -17.15 10.12 -5.30
C ILE A 338 -17.92 11.09 -4.41
N ASN A 339 -17.36 11.50 -3.27
CA ASN A 339 -18.02 12.47 -2.39
C ASN A 339 -18.33 13.78 -3.13
N GLY A 340 -17.37 14.35 -3.86
CA GLY A 340 -17.58 15.55 -4.64
C GLY A 340 -18.60 15.40 -5.78
N LEU A 341 -18.67 14.23 -6.42
CA LEU A 341 -19.69 13.94 -7.43
C LEU A 341 -21.10 13.88 -6.82
N LEU A 342 -21.23 13.23 -5.66
CA LEU A 342 -22.50 13.15 -4.93
C LEU A 342 -22.96 14.54 -4.44
N GLU A 343 -22.03 15.37 -3.92
CA GLU A 343 -22.29 16.75 -3.49
C GLU A 343 -22.77 17.64 -4.65
N THR A 344 -22.31 17.37 -5.88
CA THR A 344 -22.77 18.08 -7.10
C THR A 344 -24.05 17.50 -7.70
N GLY A 345 -24.68 16.52 -7.06
CA GLY A 345 -25.97 15.92 -7.45
C GLY A 345 -25.87 14.79 -8.48
N ALA A 346 -24.67 14.30 -8.81
CA ALA A 346 -24.50 13.19 -9.74
C ALA A 346 -24.99 11.85 -9.16
N ARG A 347 -25.49 10.98 -10.03
CA ARG A 347 -25.60 9.54 -9.74
C ARG A 347 -24.28 8.87 -10.08
N VAL A 348 -23.76 8.06 -9.17
CA VAL A 348 -22.47 7.40 -9.34
C VAL A 348 -22.66 5.90 -9.51
N GLN A 349 -22.13 5.34 -10.58
CA GLN A 349 -22.12 3.91 -10.91
C GLN A 349 -20.65 3.44 -10.86
N THR A 350 -20.36 2.36 -10.14
CA THR A 350 -18.98 1.96 -9.91
C THR A 350 -18.76 0.50 -10.23
N HIS A 351 -17.56 0.18 -10.70
CA HIS A 351 -17.06 -1.17 -10.80
C HIS A 351 -15.62 -1.24 -10.31
N ASP A 352 -15.31 -2.23 -9.47
CA ASP A 352 -13.95 -2.62 -9.10
C ASP A 352 -13.90 -4.15 -8.94
N PRO A 353 -12.86 -4.82 -9.44
CA PRO A 353 -12.74 -6.28 -9.33
C PRO A 353 -12.67 -6.82 -7.90
N LYS A 354 -12.20 -6.01 -6.93
CA LYS A 354 -11.93 -6.46 -5.55
C LYS A 354 -12.42 -5.53 -4.45
N ALA A 355 -12.47 -4.22 -4.68
CA ALA A 355 -12.73 -3.23 -3.62
C ALA A 355 -14.22 -2.92 -3.40
N THR A 356 -15.15 -3.66 -4.01
CA THR A 356 -16.59 -3.40 -3.89
C THR A 356 -17.08 -3.45 -2.44
N ASP A 357 -16.68 -4.47 -1.66
CA ASP A 357 -17.13 -4.61 -0.28
C ASP A 357 -16.53 -3.52 0.63
N SER A 358 -15.23 -3.20 0.44
CA SER A 358 -14.57 -2.09 1.13
C SER A 358 -15.24 -0.75 0.81
N ALA A 359 -15.63 -0.52 -0.46
CA ALA A 359 -16.34 0.68 -0.88
C ALA A 359 -17.76 0.74 -0.29
N ARG A 360 -18.45 -0.40 -0.20
CA ARG A 360 -19.79 -0.49 0.42
C ARG A 360 -19.75 -0.11 1.90
N ALA A 361 -18.68 -0.47 2.61
CA ALA A 361 -18.49 -0.05 4.00
C ALA A 361 -18.33 1.49 4.15
N ILE A 362 -17.80 2.17 3.12
CA ILE A 362 -17.60 3.63 3.12
C ILE A 362 -18.82 4.40 2.63
N PHE A 363 -19.41 3.96 1.51
CA PHE A 363 -20.46 4.72 0.81
C PHE A 363 -21.87 4.20 1.06
N GLY A 364 -22.04 2.98 1.59
CA GLY A 364 -23.36 2.35 1.73
C GLY A 364 -24.08 2.26 0.39
N ASP A 365 -25.35 2.63 0.37
CA ASP A 365 -26.19 2.63 -0.83
C ASP A 365 -26.20 3.96 -1.61
N ARG A 366 -25.27 4.89 -1.29
CA ARG A 366 -25.16 6.18 -1.98
C ARG A 366 -24.66 6.06 -3.41
N VAL A 367 -24.05 4.93 -3.77
CA VAL A 367 -23.52 4.64 -5.11
C VAL A 367 -24.03 3.28 -5.59
N MET A 368 -24.11 3.11 -6.89
CA MET A 368 -24.48 1.83 -7.51
C MET A 368 -23.19 1.01 -7.74
N TYR A 369 -23.18 -0.21 -7.23
CA TYR A 369 -22.09 -1.18 -7.45
C TYR A 369 -22.47 -2.12 -8.59
N CYS A 370 -21.70 -2.10 -9.66
CA CYS A 370 -21.95 -2.85 -10.88
C CYS A 370 -21.10 -4.14 -10.91
N ALA A 371 -21.69 -5.22 -11.43
CA ALA A 371 -21.03 -6.53 -11.49
C ALA A 371 -19.91 -6.60 -12.55
N ASP A 372 -19.97 -5.73 -13.56
CA ASP A 372 -19.01 -5.69 -14.66
C ASP A 372 -18.75 -4.24 -15.11
N PRO A 373 -17.62 -3.96 -15.79
CA PRO A 373 -17.24 -2.59 -16.18
C PRO A 373 -18.23 -1.96 -17.18
N TYR A 374 -18.89 -2.75 -18.03
CA TYR A 374 -19.83 -2.22 -19.02
C TYR A 374 -21.13 -1.74 -18.37
N SER A 375 -21.60 -2.44 -17.34
CA SER A 375 -22.73 -2.00 -16.53
C SER A 375 -22.49 -0.67 -15.84
N ALA A 376 -21.24 -0.40 -15.39
CA ALA A 376 -20.87 0.89 -14.81
C ALA A 376 -20.85 2.03 -15.85
N ALA A 377 -20.63 1.72 -17.13
CA ALA A 377 -20.69 2.69 -18.23
C ALA A 377 -22.10 2.92 -18.78
N HIS A 378 -23.05 2.01 -18.50
CA HIS A 378 -24.38 2.04 -19.12
C HIS A 378 -25.20 3.26 -18.70
N GLY A 379 -25.57 4.09 -19.69
CA GLY A 379 -26.35 5.31 -19.47
C GLY A 379 -25.57 6.42 -18.73
N ALA A 380 -24.27 6.31 -18.60
CA ALA A 380 -23.45 7.35 -17.97
C ALA A 380 -23.15 8.51 -18.93
N ASP A 381 -23.09 9.72 -18.39
CA ASP A 381 -22.74 10.94 -19.12
C ASP A 381 -21.22 11.15 -19.19
N ALA A 382 -20.46 10.44 -18.35
CA ALA A 382 -19.00 10.32 -18.41
C ALA A 382 -18.56 8.98 -17.81
N LEU A 383 -17.40 8.48 -18.28
CA LEU A 383 -16.67 7.36 -17.69
C LEU A 383 -15.33 7.86 -17.16
N LEU A 384 -15.06 7.57 -15.87
CA LEU A 384 -13.82 7.93 -15.19
C LEU A 384 -13.01 6.67 -14.90
N VAL A 385 -11.73 6.66 -15.27
CA VAL A 385 -10.82 5.53 -15.02
C VAL A 385 -9.87 5.90 -13.90
N MET A 386 -10.00 5.23 -12.74
CA MET A 386 -9.28 5.58 -11.53
C MET A 386 -8.18 4.58 -11.15
N THR A 387 -8.24 3.35 -11.69
CA THR A 387 -7.22 2.31 -11.47
C THR A 387 -6.83 1.63 -12.78
N GLU A 388 -5.65 1.03 -12.78
CA GLU A 388 -5.05 0.38 -13.94
C GLU A 388 -5.29 -1.14 -14.00
N TRP A 389 -6.42 -1.64 -13.47
CA TRP A 389 -6.77 -3.06 -13.55
C TRP A 389 -6.66 -3.60 -14.97
N LEU A 390 -6.21 -4.83 -15.12
CA LEU A 390 -6.03 -5.46 -16.43
C LEU A 390 -7.32 -5.44 -17.26
N VAL A 391 -8.47 -5.65 -16.62
CA VAL A 391 -9.79 -5.63 -17.26
C VAL A 391 -10.14 -4.28 -17.90
N TYR A 392 -9.54 -3.18 -17.46
CA TYR A 392 -9.76 -1.85 -18.01
C TYR A 392 -8.76 -1.46 -19.12
N ARG A 393 -7.66 -2.21 -19.30
CA ARG A 393 -6.60 -1.81 -20.25
C ARG A 393 -7.01 -1.94 -21.71
N ASN A 394 -7.81 -2.93 -22.04
CA ASN A 394 -8.25 -3.15 -23.41
C ASN A 394 -9.70 -3.68 -23.48
N PRO A 395 -10.69 -2.88 -23.01
CA PRO A 395 -12.09 -3.25 -23.13
C PRO A 395 -12.56 -3.14 -24.58
N ASP A 396 -13.78 -3.63 -24.85
CA ASP A 396 -14.49 -3.32 -26.10
C ASP A 396 -14.92 -1.85 -26.09
N PHE A 397 -14.09 -0.98 -26.66
CA PHE A 397 -14.33 0.46 -26.69
C PHE A 397 -15.54 0.86 -27.52
N GLU A 398 -15.88 0.10 -28.59
CA GLU A 398 -17.09 0.36 -29.36
C GLU A 398 -18.34 0.11 -28.52
N ARG A 399 -18.34 -0.97 -27.74
CA ARG A 399 -19.40 -1.26 -26.78
C ARG A 399 -19.48 -0.18 -25.71
N VAL A 400 -18.36 0.21 -25.10
CA VAL A 400 -18.34 1.29 -24.10
C VAL A 400 -18.91 2.58 -24.67
N ARG A 401 -18.51 2.97 -25.88
CA ARG A 401 -19.01 4.19 -26.53
C ARG A 401 -20.52 4.15 -26.76
N LYS A 402 -21.06 2.99 -27.14
CA LYS A 402 -22.52 2.81 -27.37
C LYS A 402 -23.32 2.84 -26.07
N LEU A 403 -22.73 2.44 -24.95
CA LEU A 403 -23.38 2.43 -23.64
C LEU A 403 -23.44 3.81 -22.99
N LEU A 404 -22.46 4.69 -23.27
CA LEU A 404 -22.44 6.04 -22.75
C LEU A 404 -23.48 6.93 -23.44
N ARG A 405 -24.14 7.82 -22.69
CA ARG A 405 -24.96 8.90 -23.27
C ARG A 405 -24.10 9.93 -23.97
N ARG A 406 -22.98 10.29 -23.35
CA ARG A 406 -21.94 11.15 -23.94
C ARG A 406 -20.64 10.35 -23.92
N PRO A 407 -19.91 10.25 -25.03
CA PRO A 407 -18.67 9.48 -25.07
C PRO A 407 -17.50 10.23 -24.42
N LEU A 408 -17.74 10.82 -23.23
CA LEU A 408 -16.74 11.50 -22.42
C LEU A 408 -15.99 10.48 -21.59
N LEU A 409 -14.67 10.40 -21.78
CA LEU A 409 -13.77 9.49 -21.08
C LEU A 409 -12.66 10.30 -20.40
N ILE A 410 -12.66 10.30 -19.08
CA ILE A 410 -11.60 10.93 -18.26
C ILE A 410 -10.70 9.84 -17.69
N ASP A 411 -9.50 9.77 -18.17
CA ASP A 411 -8.52 8.73 -17.82
C ASP A 411 -7.54 9.25 -16.76
N GLY A 412 -7.82 8.96 -15.51
CA GLY A 412 -6.99 9.34 -14.37
C GLY A 412 -5.64 8.62 -14.32
N ARG A 413 -5.47 7.54 -15.09
CA ARG A 413 -4.25 6.71 -15.08
C ARG A 413 -3.44 6.78 -16.39
N ASN A 414 -3.93 7.52 -17.38
CA ASN A 414 -3.32 7.61 -18.70
C ASN A 414 -3.10 6.23 -19.36
N LEU A 415 -4.08 5.34 -19.24
CA LEU A 415 -4.01 3.97 -19.76
C LEU A 415 -4.06 3.93 -21.28
N TYR A 416 -4.78 4.89 -21.89
CA TYR A 416 -5.11 4.83 -23.29
C TYR A 416 -4.33 5.85 -24.13
N ASP A 417 -4.18 5.50 -25.39
CA ASP A 417 -3.62 6.42 -26.39
C ASP A 417 -4.69 7.46 -26.79
N PRO A 418 -4.41 8.78 -26.66
CA PRO A 418 -5.37 9.83 -26.96
C PRO A 418 -5.85 9.85 -28.42
N ASP A 419 -4.97 9.52 -29.38
CA ASP A 419 -5.31 9.56 -30.81
C ASP A 419 -6.22 8.40 -31.14
N ARG A 420 -5.93 7.21 -30.60
CA ARG A 420 -6.80 6.04 -30.73
C ARG A 420 -8.19 6.32 -30.13
N MET A 421 -8.27 6.91 -28.93
CA MET A 421 -9.57 7.18 -28.29
C MET A 421 -10.39 8.18 -29.10
N THR A 422 -9.76 9.20 -29.65
CA THR A 422 -10.44 10.16 -30.54
C THR A 422 -10.91 9.50 -31.85
N ALA A 423 -10.07 8.69 -32.47
CA ALA A 423 -10.44 7.94 -33.67
C ALA A 423 -11.65 7.02 -33.43
N LEU A 424 -11.80 6.49 -32.22
CA LEU A 424 -12.97 5.72 -31.77
C LEU A 424 -14.18 6.59 -31.40
N GLY A 425 -14.06 7.92 -31.47
CA GLY A 425 -15.14 8.87 -31.22
C GLY A 425 -15.36 9.23 -29.76
N PHE A 426 -14.37 9.07 -28.90
CA PHE A 426 -14.42 9.55 -27.53
C PHE A 426 -13.94 11.00 -27.41
N GLU A 427 -14.61 11.74 -26.55
CA GLU A 427 -14.07 12.96 -25.95
C GLU A 427 -13.12 12.56 -24.82
N TYR A 428 -11.83 12.39 -25.12
CA TYR A 428 -10.85 11.82 -24.22
C TYR A 428 -10.00 12.87 -23.50
N HIS A 429 -9.86 12.73 -22.17
CA HIS A 429 -9.05 13.61 -21.35
C HIS A 429 -8.19 12.80 -20.35
N GLY A 430 -6.88 12.83 -20.51
CA GLY A 430 -5.92 12.26 -19.55
C GLY A 430 -5.43 13.29 -18.53
N ILE A 431 -4.45 12.88 -17.74
CA ILE A 431 -3.72 13.72 -16.79
C ILE A 431 -2.42 14.22 -17.47
N GLY A 432 -2.24 15.54 -17.58
CA GLY A 432 -1.04 16.11 -18.19
C GLY A 432 -0.95 15.92 -19.70
N ARG A 433 -2.07 15.62 -20.36
CA ARG A 433 -2.17 15.42 -21.81
C ARG A 433 -3.19 16.38 -22.37
N SER A 434 -2.75 17.59 -22.75
CA SER A 434 -3.61 18.54 -23.42
C SER A 434 -3.54 18.34 -24.93
N ARG A 435 -4.70 18.34 -25.59
CA ARG A 435 -4.77 18.57 -27.02
C ARG A 435 -4.85 20.07 -27.27
N ARG A 436 -4.09 20.55 -28.22
CA ARG A 436 -4.29 21.86 -28.85
C ARG A 436 -5.51 21.84 -29.73
#